data_63e1b3357a6a886a4926a3e5439a2f5b
#
_entry.id   63e1b3357a6a886a4926a3e5439a2f5b
#
_cell.length_a   1.000
_cell.length_b   1.000
_cell.length_c   1.000
_cell.angle_alpha   90.00
_cell.angle_beta   90.00
_cell.angle_gamma   90.00
#
_symmetry.space_group_name_H-M   'P 1'
#
loop_
_entity.id
_entity.type
_entity.pdbx_description
1 polymer ?
#
loop_
_entity_poly.entity_id
_entity_poly.type
_entity_poly.pdbx_seq_one_letter_code
_entity_poly.pdbx_strand_id
1 'polypeptide(L)' 'MAGSPGELKKLVAIANDLELAPQLRLKAIEQLGNIGSHEALLALLDVAAKEKLTTKERELALKQAIKIVKSSR' A
#
# COMPACT_ATOMS: atom_id res chain seq x y z
N MET A 1 5.92 11.76 12.46
CA MET A 1 4.79 12.17 11.67
C MET A 1 4.61 11.29 10.45
N ALA A 2 3.47 10.63 10.39
CA ALA A 2 3.18 9.78 9.25
C ALA A 2 3.08 10.63 8.00
N GLY A 3 3.50 10.08 6.89
CA GLY A 3 3.34 10.76 5.63
C GLY A 3 4.51 11.56 5.15
N SER A 4 5.67 11.47 5.81
CA SER A 4 6.83 12.12 5.23
C SER A 4 7.13 11.46 3.88
N PRO A 5 7.60 12.23 2.88
CA PRO A 5 7.87 11.65 1.56
C PRO A 5 8.84 10.48 1.61
N GLY A 6 9.83 10.54 2.51
CA GLY A 6 10.78 9.45 2.63
C GLY A 6 10.15 8.17 3.12
N GLU A 7 9.25 8.28 4.10
CA GLU A 7 8.54 7.12 4.62
C GLU A 7 7.63 6.50 3.56
N LEU A 8 6.93 7.34 2.82
CA LEU A 8 6.04 6.86 1.78
C LEU A 8 6.80 6.06 0.74
N LYS A 9 7.93 6.58 0.29
CA LYS A 9 8.76 5.89 -0.69
C LYS A 9 9.25 4.55 -0.18
N LYS A 10 9.66 4.50 1.10
CA LYS A 10 10.14 3.24 1.69
C LYS A 10 9.02 2.22 1.76
N LEU A 11 7.82 2.64 2.15
CA LEU A 11 6.71 1.72 2.22
C LEU A 11 6.32 1.19 0.85
N VAL A 12 6.34 2.05 -0.16
CA VAL A 12 6.04 1.62 -1.52
C VAL A 12 7.08 0.60 -1.99
N ALA A 13 8.36 0.85 -1.71
CA ALA A 13 9.41 -0.08 -2.08
C ALA A 13 9.22 -1.44 -1.42
N ILE A 14 8.89 -1.45 -0.13
CA ILE A 14 8.67 -2.70 0.60
C ILE A 14 7.44 -3.43 0.03
N ALA A 15 6.36 -2.71 -0.23
CA ALA A 15 5.14 -3.33 -0.73
C ALA A 15 5.34 -4.00 -2.09
N ASN A 16 6.33 -3.53 -2.85
CA ASN A 16 6.60 -4.06 -4.19
C ASN A 16 7.79 -5.01 -4.25
N ASP A 17 8.45 -5.27 -3.13
CA ASP A 17 9.68 -6.06 -3.12
C ASP A 17 9.34 -7.55 -3.08
N LEU A 18 9.47 -8.21 -4.21
CA LEU A 18 9.12 -9.62 -4.33
C LEU A 18 10.10 -10.54 -3.59
N GLU A 19 11.26 -10.02 -3.18
CA GLU A 19 12.22 -10.80 -2.43
C GLU A 19 11.94 -10.84 -0.93
N LEU A 20 11.07 -9.95 -0.46
CA LEU A 20 10.69 -9.95 0.94
C LEU A 20 9.58 -10.95 1.20
N ALA A 21 9.47 -11.39 2.45
CA ALA A 21 8.37 -12.27 2.85
C ALA A 21 7.03 -11.55 2.66
N PRO A 22 5.99 -12.28 2.24
CA PRO A 22 4.69 -11.64 2.03
C PRO A 22 4.16 -10.90 3.23
N GLN A 23 4.46 -11.37 4.45
CA GLN A 23 3.99 -10.68 5.66
C GLN A 23 4.52 -9.26 5.74
N LEU A 24 5.76 -9.04 5.29
CA LEU A 24 6.33 -7.69 5.33
C LEU A 24 5.66 -6.79 4.32
N ARG A 25 5.36 -7.33 3.14
CA ARG A 25 4.64 -6.54 2.13
C ARG A 25 3.24 -6.19 2.62
N LEU A 26 2.56 -7.13 3.28
CA LEU A 26 1.23 -6.86 3.82
C LEU A 26 1.27 -5.74 4.85
N LYS A 27 2.29 -5.73 5.71
CA LYS A 27 2.42 -4.66 6.69
C LYS A 27 2.64 -3.30 6.05
N ALA A 28 3.45 -3.26 4.99
CA ALA A 28 3.66 -2.01 4.27
C ALA A 28 2.36 -1.51 3.63
N ILE A 29 1.58 -2.42 3.08
CA ILE A 29 0.29 -2.08 2.48
C ILE A 29 -0.64 -1.48 3.53
N GLU A 30 -0.69 -2.07 4.73
CA GLU A 30 -1.50 -1.54 5.81
C GLU A 30 -1.06 -0.13 6.20
N GLN A 31 0.25 0.07 6.30
CA GLN A 31 0.77 1.39 6.68
C GLN A 31 0.46 2.45 5.63
N LEU A 32 0.50 2.07 4.36
CA LEU A 32 0.09 2.99 3.29
C LEU A 32 -1.37 3.39 3.47
N GLY A 33 -2.22 2.45 3.83
CA GLY A 33 -3.62 2.76 4.11
C GLY A 33 -3.78 3.71 5.27
N ASN A 34 -2.94 3.56 6.30
CA ASN A 34 -3.00 4.43 7.48
C ASN A 34 -2.52 5.84 7.17
N ILE A 35 -1.56 5.99 6.26
CA ILE A 35 -1.11 7.31 5.84
C ILE A 35 -2.25 8.08 5.19
N GLY A 36 -3.01 7.43 4.32
CA GLY A 36 -4.24 7.98 3.78
C GLY A 36 -4.07 9.15 2.84
N SER A 37 -2.87 9.41 2.35
CA SER A 37 -2.64 10.51 1.41
C SER A 37 -3.04 10.10 0.00
N HIS A 38 -3.13 11.08 -0.88
CA HIS A 38 -3.41 10.82 -2.29
C HIS A 38 -2.32 9.94 -2.91
N GLU A 39 -1.07 10.20 -2.56
CA GLU A 39 0.04 9.40 -3.06
C GLU A 39 -0.04 7.96 -2.56
N ALA A 40 -0.44 7.78 -1.30
CA ALA A 40 -0.63 6.43 -0.78
C ALA A 40 -1.75 5.70 -1.52
N LEU A 41 -2.82 6.42 -1.85
CA LEU A 41 -3.90 5.84 -2.63
C LEU A 41 -3.41 5.36 -3.99
N LEU A 42 -2.65 6.19 -4.69
CA LEU A 42 -2.13 5.79 -6.00
C LEU A 42 -1.20 4.59 -5.88
N ALA A 43 -0.36 4.56 -4.85
CA ALA A 43 0.54 3.44 -4.63
C ALA A 43 -0.23 2.15 -4.37
N LEU A 44 -1.30 2.24 -3.57
CA LEU A 44 -2.11 1.06 -3.27
C LEU A 44 -2.83 0.54 -4.51
N LEU A 45 -3.31 1.43 -5.36
CA LEU A 45 -3.94 1.00 -6.60
C LEU A 45 -2.93 0.33 -7.52
N ASP A 46 -1.69 0.82 -7.55
CA ASP A 46 -0.64 0.19 -8.31
C ASP A 46 -0.34 -1.21 -7.80
N VAL A 47 -0.26 -1.37 -6.48
CA VAL A 47 -0.03 -2.68 -5.86
C VAL A 47 -1.18 -3.63 -6.20
N ALA A 48 -2.41 -3.14 -6.15
CA ALA A 48 -3.56 -3.98 -6.46
C ALA A 48 -3.54 -4.47 -7.91
N ALA A 49 -2.89 -3.73 -8.80
CA ALA A 49 -2.81 -4.11 -10.22
C ALA A 49 -1.65 -5.04 -10.53
N LYS A 50 -0.75 -5.30 -9.59
CA LYS A 50 0.45 -6.09 -9.86
C LYS A 50 0.15 -7.56 -9.85
N GLU A 51 0.30 -8.19 -11.00
CA GLU A 51 -0.02 -9.60 -11.14
C GLU A 51 0.95 -10.51 -10.40
N LYS A 52 2.16 -10.05 -10.15
CA LYS A 52 3.17 -10.86 -9.47
C LYS A 52 2.94 -10.98 -7.96
N LEU A 53 2.12 -10.11 -7.40
CA LEU A 53 1.80 -10.18 -5.98
C LEU A 53 0.68 -11.18 -5.77
N THR A 54 0.61 -11.72 -4.54
CA THR A 54 -0.44 -12.69 -4.23
C THR A 54 -1.81 -12.03 -4.23
N THR A 55 -2.84 -12.85 -4.42
CA THR A 55 -4.21 -12.35 -4.36
C THR A 55 -4.48 -11.66 -3.04
N LYS A 56 -3.99 -12.21 -1.95
CA LYS A 56 -4.20 -11.62 -0.63
C LYS A 56 -3.61 -10.22 -0.54
N GLU A 57 -2.40 -10.03 -1.06
CA GLU A 57 -1.75 -8.72 -1.05
C GLU A 57 -2.52 -7.72 -1.91
N ARG A 58 -2.95 -8.16 -3.08
CA ARG A 58 -3.69 -7.31 -3.99
C ARG A 58 -5.05 -6.93 -3.42
N GLU A 59 -5.72 -7.86 -2.78
CA GLU A 59 -7.02 -7.59 -2.15
C GLU A 59 -6.87 -6.61 -0.99
N LEU A 60 -5.83 -6.78 -0.18
CA LEU A 60 -5.61 -5.86 0.92
C LEU A 60 -5.32 -4.45 0.40
N ALA A 61 -4.51 -4.34 -0.66
CA ALA A 61 -4.21 -3.04 -1.25
C ALA A 61 -5.48 -2.35 -1.73
N LEU A 62 -6.36 -3.09 -2.39
CA LEU A 62 -7.61 -2.52 -2.86
C LEU A 62 -8.50 -2.10 -1.70
N LYS A 63 -8.56 -2.92 -0.67
CA LYS A 63 -9.35 -2.59 0.52
C LYS A 63 -8.86 -1.31 1.18
N GLN A 64 -7.54 -1.15 1.29
CA GLN A 64 -6.96 0.04 1.87
C GLN A 64 -7.21 1.26 0.99
N ALA A 65 -7.13 1.09 -0.33
CA ALA A 65 -7.43 2.17 -1.26
C ALA A 65 -8.86 2.66 -1.10
N ILE A 66 -9.80 1.74 -1.00
CA ILE A 66 -11.20 2.08 -0.81
C ILE A 66 -11.39 2.82 0.50
N LYS A 67 -10.70 2.39 1.55
CA LYS A 67 -10.77 3.05 2.85
C LYS A 67 -10.34 4.52 2.73
N ILE A 68 -9.27 4.79 1.98
CA ILE A 68 -8.80 6.16 1.78
C ILE A 68 -9.85 6.98 1.05
N VAL A 69 -10.42 6.43 -0.01
CA VAL A 69 -11.44 7.15 -0.78
C VAL A 69 -12.62 7.50 0.11
N LYS A 70 -13.06 6.57 0.94
CA LYS A 70 -14.19 6.83 1.84
C LYS A 70 -13.85 7.90 2.88
N SER A 71 -12.61 7.91 3.36
CA SER A 71 -12.21 8.86 4.39
C SER A 71 -12.07 10.28 3.86
N SER A 72 -11.79 10.43 2.57
CA SER A 72 -11.50 11.74 2.02
C SER A 72 -12.73 12.48 1.54
N ARG A 73 -13.91 11.97 1.78
CA ARG A 73 -15.16 12.60 1.34
C ARG A 73 -15.64 13.73 2.23
#